data_aa0f47948671ad5a85d9e960cd0058f4
#
_entry.id   aa0f47948671ad5a85d9e960cd0058f4
#
_cell.length_a   1.000
_cell.length_b   1.000
_cell.length_c   1.000
_cell.angle_alpha   90.00
_cell.angle_beta   90.00
_cell.angle_gamma   90.00
#
_symmetry.space_group_name_H-M   'P 1'
#
loop_
_entity.id
_entity.type
_entity.pdbx_description
1 polymer ?
#
loop_
_entity_poly.entity_id
_entity_poly.type
_entity_poly.pdbx_seq_one_letter_code
_entity_poly.pdbx_strand_id
1 'polypeptide(L)'
;MRKIKGIFVEWKRAAVFLAVVLVVSNGYWVWRMREQMRVTRVIDGDTFVIKTGERVRLIGLDAPEMGMCGSEEATKQLSDSVLNKIIKIDRETRDSWGRRLGMVYAGEINVNLELVKSGWVRYDNFSDEKSAEMAAAWQLAEEQKLGIHNCKKDTACGILGNIDESSGKKYYHLPQCPSYSRVKIDGERGEKKFCTEEEAKRAGFILTPDCLR
;
A
#
# COMPACT_ATOMS: atom_id res chain seq x y z
N MET A 1 -0.66 12.17 68.76
CA MET A 1 -1.10 11.08 67.82
C MET A 1 -1.98 11.54 66.65
N ARG A 2 -2.80 12.59 66.75
CA ARG A 2 -3.68 13.07 65.62
C ARG A 2 -2.93 13.64 64.39
N LYS A 3 -1.78 14.30 64.55
CA LYS A 3 -1.01 14.90 63.43
C LYS A 3 -0.41 13.85 62.49
N ILE A 4 0.02 12.70 62.97
CA ILE A 4 0.65 11.64 62.15
C ILE A 4 -0.38 10.95 61.20
N LYS A 5 -1.63 10.79 61.67
CA LYS A 5 -2.71 10.21 60.85
C LYS A 5 -3.07 11.10 59.61
N GLY A 6 -3.00 12.42 59.74
CA GLY A 6 -3.28 13.35 58.63
C GLY A 6 -2.22 13.26 57.55
N ILE A 7 -0.95 13.20 57.88
CA ILE A 7 0.15 13.09 56.92
C ILE A 7 0.06 11.79 56.10
N PHE A 8 -0.29 10.67 56.73
CA PHE A 8 -0.44 9.36 56.06
C PHE A 8 -1.61 9.34 55.07
N VAL A 9 -2.70 10.06 55.32
CA VAL A 9 -3.85 10.19 54.39
C VAL A 9 -3.50 11.02 53.18
N GLU A 10 -2.78 12.12 53.38
CA GLU A 10 -2.31 12.99 52.28
C GLU A 10 -1.34 12.26 51.35
N TRP A 11 -0.39 11.50 51.86
CA TRP A 11 0.53 10.68 51.06
C TRP A 11 -0.20 9.61 50.24
N LYS A 12 -1.20 8.96 50.81
CA LYS A 12 -2.03 7.98 50.07
C LYS A 12 -2.78 8.66 48.92
N ARG A 13 -3.35 9.83 49.16
CA ARG A 13 -4.05 10.60 48.11
C ARG A 13 -3.08 11.04 46.99
N ALA A 14 -1.89 11.54 47.37
CA ALA A 14 -0.85 11.91 46.38
C ALA A 14 -0.36 10.71 45.56
N ALA A 15 -0.16 9.55 46.20
CA ALA A 15 0.24 8.32 45.53
C ALA A 15 -0.83 7.83 44.53
N VAL A 16 -2.10 7.86 44.91
CA VAL A 16 -3.21 7.51 43.99
C VAL A 16 -3.29 8.50 42.83
N PHE A 17 -3.17 9.79 43.11
CA PHE A 17 -3.16 10.81 42.04
C PHE A 17 -2.02 10.58 41.03
N LEU A 18 -0.79 10.35 41.54
CA LEU A 18 0.37 10.05 40.67
C LEU A 18 0.18 8.77 39.89
N ALA A 19 -0.39 7.72 40.46
CA ALA A 19 -0.70 6.48 39.75
C ALA A 19 -1.71 6.71 38.62
N VAL A 20 -2.76 7.48 38.85
CA VAL A 20 -3.74 7.84 37.84
C VAL A 20 -3.09 8.65 36.70
N VAL A 21 -2.25 9.65 37.04
CA VAL A 21 -1.54 10.44 36.03
C VAL A 21 -0.63 9.56 35.18
N LEU A 22 0.09 8.62 35.79
CA LEU A 22 0.95 7.67 35.07
C LEU A 22 0.16 6.76 34.14
N VAL A 23 -0.97 6.23 34.58
CA VAL A 23 -1.83 5.38 33.75
C VAL A 23 -2.40 6.17 32.57
N VAL A 24 -2.92 7.37 32.80
CA VAL A 24 -3.47 8.22 31.74
C VAL A 24 -2.39 8.65 30.74
N SER A 25 -1.23 9.07 31.22
CA SER A 25 -0.11 9.47 30.34
C SER A 25 0.40 8.30 29.50
N ASN A 26 0.60 7.11 30.08
CA ASN A 26 0.99 5.92 29.33
C ASN A 26 -0.07 5.52 28.32
N GLY A 27 -1.36 5.54 28.70
CA GLY A 27 -2.48 5.27 27.80
C GLY A 27 -2.50 6.23 26.61
N TYR A 28 -2.31 7.52 26.86
CA TYR A 28 -2.22 8.54 25.81
C TYR A 28 -1.04 8.29 24.84
N TRP A 29 0.15 7.98 25.35
CA TRP A 29 1.32 7.69 24.54
C TRP A 29 1.13 6.43 23.68
N VAL A 30 0.58 5.35 24.23
CA VAL A 30 0.26 4.13 23.49
C VAL A 30 -0.76 4.41 22.39
N TRP A 31 -1.83 5.15 22.71
CA TRP A 31 -2.83 5.55 21.71
C TRP A 31 -2.21 6.39 20.60
N ARG A 32 -1.37 7.39 20.95
CA ARG A 32 -0.69 8.25 19.98
C ARG A 32 0.23 7.46 19.06
N MET A 33 1.01 6.50 19.60
CA MET A 33 1.87 5.63 18.80
C MET A 33 1.06 4.78 17.81
N ARG A 34 -0.04 4.18 18.28
CA ARG A 34 -0.93 3.39 17.41
C ARG A 34 -1.53 4.25 16.30
N GLU A 35 -1.91 5.47 16.61
CA GLU A 35 -2.51 6.39 15.64
C GLU A 35 -1.55 6.78 14.50
N GLN A 36 -0.22 6.74 14.71
CA GLN A 36 0.78 6.96 13.66
C GLN A 36 0.72 5.87 12.57
N MET A 37 0.24 4.67 12.92
CA MET A 37 0.08 3.55 12.00
C MET A 37 -1.24 3.57 11.23
N ARG A 38 -2.02 4.64 11.30
CA ARG A 38 -3.24 4.80 10.51
C ARG A 38 -2.90 5.01 9.04
N VAL A 39 -3.53 4.22 8.17
CA VAL A 39 -3.40 4.37 6.72
C VAL A 39 -4.20 5.58 6.26
N THR A 40 -3.54 6.48 5.54
CA THR A 40 -4.12 7.74 5.05
C THR A 40 -4.40 7.72 3.55
N ARG A 41 -3.66 6.93 2.79
CA ARG A 41 -3.80 6.83 1.34
C ARG A 41 -3.26 5.48 0.84
N VAL A 42 -3.92 4.89 -0.16
CA VAL A 42 -3.42 3.75 -0.93
C VAL A 42 -2.85 4.28 -2.25
N ILE A 43 -1.70 3.79 -2.67
CA ILE A 43 -1.00 4.21 -3.90
C ILE A 43 -1.39 3.28 -5.04
N ASP A 44 -1.23 1.98 -4.83
CA ASP A 44 -1.49 0.90 -5.78
C ASP A 44 -1.94 -0.37 -5.03
N GLY A 45 -1.93 -1.53 -5.71
CA GLY A 45 -2.44 -2.78 -5.14
C GLY A 45 -1.53 -3.44 -4.09
N ASP A 46 -0.34 -2.89 -3.82
CA ASP A 46 0.61 -3.44 -2.83
C ASP A 46 1.28 -2.38 -1.95
N THR A 47 1.00 -1.10 -2.18
CA THR A 47 1.67 0.02 -1.48
C THR A 47 0.67 1.06 -0.97
N PHE A 48 0.86 1.51 0.27
CA PHE A 48 0.07 2.56 0.90
C PHE A 48 0.92 3.49 1.77
N VAL A 49 0.31 4.57 2.24
CA VAL A 49 0.93 5.60 3.09
C VAL A 49 0.25 5.63 4.45
N ILE A 50 1.04 5.65 5.53
CA ILE A 50 0.57 5.82 6.90
C ILE A 50 0.62 7.30 7.33
N LYS A 51 0.04 7.62 8.48
CA LYS A 51 -0.08 8.99 9.00
C LYS A 51 1.24 9.73 9.20
N THR A 52 2.35 9.00 9.37
CA THR A 52 3.69 9.58 9.41
C THR A 52 4.19 10.08 8.06
N GLY A 53 3.51 9.76 6.96
CA GLY A 53 3.96 10.01 5.58
C GLY A 53 4.85 8.91 5.00
N GLU A 54 5.21 7.90 5.79
CA GLU A 54 6.01 6.78 5.32
C GLU A 54 5.20 5.86 4.40
N ARG A 55 5.88 5.33 3.37
CA ARG A 55 5.32 4.32 2.47
C ARG A 55 5.55 2.93 3.04
N VAL A 56 4.51 2.11 2.94
CA VAL A 56 4.54 0.70 3.33
C VAL A 56 4.21 -0.14 2.11
N ARG A 57 5.11 -1.05 1.74
CA ARG A 57 4.88 -2.07 0.70
C ARG A 57 4.68 -3.43 1.36
N LEU A 58 3.70 -4.17 0.90
CA LEU A 58 3.43 -5.51 1.37
C LEU A 58 4.51 -6.48 0.87
N ILE A 59 5.09 -7.27 1.78
CA ILE A 59 6.11 -8.29 1.42
C ILE A 59 5.45 -9.52 0.80
N GLY A 60 6.17 -10.17 -0.13
CA GLY A 60 5.80 -11.47 -0.69
C GLY A 60 4.67 -11.41 -1.71
N LEU A 61 4.35 -10.24 -2.23
CA LEU A 61 3.39 -10.06 -3.30
C LEU A 61 3.77 -8.90 -4.22
N ASP A 62 3.21 -8.93 -5.42
CA ASP A 62 3.42 -7.92 -6.45
C ASP A 62 2.09 -7.65 -7.16
N ALA A 63 1.63 -6.43 -7.08
CA ALA A 63 0.39 -6.00 -7.72
C ALA A 63 0.62 -5.71 -9.20
N PRO A 64 -0.40 -5.90 -10.06
CA PRO A 64 -0.32 -5.47 -11.44
C PRO A 64 -0.06 -3.98 -11.53
N GLU A 65 0.85 -3.62 -12.42
CA GLU A 65 1.14 -2.23 -12.74
C GLU A 65 -0.10 -1.48 -13.19
N MET A 66 -0.15 -0.18 -12.90
CA MET A 66 -1.28 0.69 -13.24
C MET A 66 -1.63 0.58 -14.74
N GLY A 67 -2.92 0.37 -15.06
CA GLY A 67 -3.41 0.12 -16.41
C GLY A 67 -3.27 -1.33 -16.90
N MET A 68 -2.70 -2.23 -16.08
CA MET A 68 -2.75 -3.66 -16.33
C MET A 68 -4.04 -4.27 -15.77
N CYS A 69 -4.47 -5.40 -16.35
CA CYS A 69 -5.63 -6.14 -15.84
C CYS A 69 -5.43 -6.48 -14.36
N GLY A 70 -6.42 -6.15 -13.53
CA GLY A 70 -6.41 -6.40 -12.09
C GLY A 70 -5.80 -5.28 -11.25
N SER A 71 -5.19 -4.24 -11.86
CA SER A 71 -4.54 -3.18 -11.09
C SER A 71 -5.53 -2.33 -10.27
N GLU A 72 -6.69 -2.01 -10.84
CA GLU A 72 -7.72 -1.24 -10.14
C GLU A 72 -8.40 -2.08 -9.05
N GLU A 73 -8.65 -3.37 -9.33
CA GLU A 73 -9.23 -4.31 -8.37
C GLU A 73 -8.29 -4.57 -7.19
N ALA A 74 -7.00 -4.80 -7.45
CA ALA A 74 -5.97 -4.94 -6.41
C ALA A 74 -5.90 -3.69 -5.52
N THR A 75 -5.85 -2.50 -6.14
CA THR A 75 -5.82 -1.22 -5.43
C THR A 75 -7.08 -1.00 -4.60
N LYS A 76 -8.24 -1.32 -5.17
CA LYS A 76 -9.51 -1.22 -4.47
C LYS A 76 -9.56 -2.18 -3.28
N GLN A 77 -9.16 -3.44 -3.46
CA GLN A 77 -9.18 -4.43 -2.40
C GLN A 77 -8.22 -4.07 -1.27
N LEU A 78 -7.01 -3.59 -1.59
CA LEU A 78 -6.09 -3.09 -0.58
C LEU A 78 -6.72 -1.90 0.16
N SER A 79 -7.33 -0.96 -0.56
CA SER A 79 -8.01 0.19 0.04
C SER A 79 -9.12 -0.22 1.00
N ASP A 80 -10.00 -1.13 0.61
CA ASP A 80 -11.08 -1.65 1.46
C ASP A 80 -10.53 -2.36 2.72
N SER A 81 -9.35 -2.97 2.58
CA SER A 81 -8.69 -3.68 3.67
C SER A 81 -8.01 -2.78 4.69
N VAL A 82 -7.39 -1.66 4.27
CA VAL A 82 -6.51 -0.88 5.16
C VAL A 82 -6.85 0.61 5.29
N LEU A 83 -7.56 1.22 4.33
CA LEU A 83 -7.78 2.68 4.34
C LEU A 83 -8.49 3.13 5.62
N ASN A 84 -7.99 4.19 6.25
CA ASN A 84 -8.46 4.75 7.52
C ASN A 84 -8.35 3.79 8.73
N LYS A 85 -7.77 2.60 8.56
CA LYS A 85 -7.55 1.65 9.67
C LYS A 85 -6.16 1.85 10.28
N ILE A 86 -6.03 1.48 11.55
CA ILE A 86 -4.74 1.34 12.23
C ILE A 86 -4.22 -0.06 11.91
N ILE A 87 -3.04 -0.13 11.31
CA ILE A 87 -2.40 -1.40 10.94
C ILE A 87 -1.26 -1.76 11.87
N LYS A 88 -0.89 -3.02 11.87
CA LYS A 88 0.34 -3.54 12.44
C LYS A 88 1.20 -4.08 11.30
N ILE A 89 2.50 -3.79 11.34
CA ILE A 89 3.48 -4.39 10.43
C ILE A 89 4.27 -5.40 11.23
N ASP A 90 4.31 -6.63 10.74
CA ASP A 90 5.13 -7.69 11.31
C ASP A 90 6.32 -7.96 10.40
N ARG A 91 7.46 -8.36 10.99
CA ARG A 91 8.73 -8.64 10.27
C ARG A 91 9.16 -7.49 9.36
N GLU A 92 9.09 -6.30 9.92
CA GLU A 92 9.40 -5.08 9.20
C GLU A 92 10.87 -5.01 8.80
N THR A 93 11.09 -4.69 7.52
CA THR A 93 12.40 -4.33 6.95
C THR A 93 12.27 -3.07 6.10
N ARG A 94 13.36 -2.62 5.48
CA ARG A 94 13.32 -1.52 4.51
C ARG A 94 13.93 -1.96 3.20
N ASP A 95 13.30 -1.56 2.11
CA ASP A 95 13.88 -1.77 0.77
C ASP A 95 14.92 -0.69 0.41
N SER A 96 15.53 -0.83 -0.77
CA SER A 96 16.55 0.11 -1.27
C SER A 96 16.03 1.53 -1.51
N TRP A 97 14.72 1.73 -1.60
CA TRP A 97 14.06 3.05 -1.73
C TRP A 97 13.60 3.63 -0.40
N GLY A 98 13.90 2.94 0.72
CA GLY A 98 13.54 3.38 2.07
C GLY A 98 12.10 3.11 2.47
N ARG A 99 11.28 2.41 1.63
CA ARG A 99 9.92 2.02 2.01
C ARG A 99 9.97 0.96 3.09
N ARG A 100 9.03 1.01 4.01
CA ARG A 100 8.81 -0.08 4.98
C ARG A 100 8.23 -1.28 4.24
N LEU A 101 8.78 -2.45 4.46
CA LEU A 101 8.38 -3.71 3.85
C LEU A 101 8.02 -4.69 4.95
N GLY A 102 6.86 -5.36 4.86
CA GLY A 102 6.47 -6.34 5.88
C GLY A 102 5.10 -6.97 5.65
N MET A 103 4.76 -7.86 6.58
CA MET A 103 3.42 -8.44 6.69
C MET A 103 2.51 -7.44 7.39
N VAL A 104 1.40 -7.08 6.77
CA VAL A 104 0.45 -6.09 7.27
C VAL A 104 -0.80 -6.75 7.83
N TYR A 105 -1.19 -6.31 9.02
CA TYR A 105 -2.40 -6.76 9.70
C TYR A 105 -3.33 -5.59 9.95
N ALA A 106 -4.59 -5.74 9.57
CA ALA A 106 -5.69 -4.85 9.94
C ALA A 106 -6.59 -5.58 10.97
N GLY A 107 -6.39 -5.29 12.25
CA GLY A 107 -6.88 -6.14 13.33
C GLY A 107 -6.20 -7.51 13.29
N GLU A 108 -6.98 -8.59 13.24
CA GLU A 108 -6.47 -9.97 13.15
C GLU A 108 -6.29 -10.45 11.69
N ILE A 109 -6.69 -9.65 10.70
CA ILE A 109 -6.67 -10.03 9.29
C ILE A 109 -5.28 -9.81 8.71
N ASN A 110 -4.66 -10.85 8.17
CA ASN A 110 -3.45 -10.75 7.37
C ASN A 110 -3.80 -10.24 5.96
N VAL A 111 -3.52 -8.97 5.71
CA VAL A 111 -3.87 -8.29 4.45
C VAL A 111 -3.11 -8.87 3.26
N ASN A 112 -1.83 -9.23 3.44
CA ASN A 112 -1.01 -9.85 2.38
C ASN A 112 -1.66 -11.17 1.91
N LEU A 113 -2.06 -12.02 2.84
CA LEU A 113 -2.68 -13.30 2.53
C LEU A 113 -4.05 -13.15 1.85
N GLU A 114 -4.88 -12.21 2.32
CA GLU A 114 -6.20 -11.98 1.72
C GLU A 114 -6.11 -11.46 0.28
N LEU A 115 -5.12 -10.61 -0.01
CA LEU A 115 -4.86 -10.16 -1.38
C LEU A 115 -4.42 -11.31 -2.30
N VAL A 116 -3.54 -12.20 -1.83
CA VAL A 116 -3.12 -13.38 -2.60
C VAL A 116 -4.29 -14.33 -2.82
N LYS A 117 -5.10 -14.62 -1.80
CA LYS A 117 -6.30 -15.46 -1.91
C LYS A 117 -7.29 -14.96 -2.95
N SER A 118 -7.43 -13.65 -3.10
CA SER A 118 -8.32 -13.07 -4.10
C SER A 118 -7.82 -13.21 -5.54
N GLY A 119 -6.53 -13.53 -5.72
CA GLY A 119 -5.88 -13.64 -7.01
C GLY A 119 -5.61 -12.31 -7.71
N TRP A 120 -5.85 -11.15 -7.08
CA TRP A 120 -5.59 -9.84 -7.71
C TRP A 120 -4.13 -9.40 -7.65
N VAL A 121 -3.29 -10.05 -6.82
CA VAL A 121 -1.85 -9.81 -6.74
C VAL A 121 -1.09 -11.09 -7.00
N ARG A 122 0.10 -11.01 -7.57
CA ARG A 122 0.99 -12.15 -7.76
C ARG A 122 1.70 -12.45 -6.43
N TYR A 123 1.81 -13.73 -6.10
CA TYR A 123 2.70 -14.16 -5.03
C TYR A 123 4.15 -14.08 -5.51
N ASP A 124 5.00 -13.39 -4.75
CA ASP A 124 6.44 -13.34 -4.94
C ASP A 124 7.13 -14.07 -3.80
N ASN A 125 7.90 -15.10 -4.14
CA ASN A 125 8.49 -16.00 -3.15
C ASN A 125 9.44 -15.25 -2.20
N PHE A 126 9.24 -15.40 -0.91
CA PHE A 126 10.11 -14.85 0.13
C PHE A 126 10.34 -15.89 1.23
N SER A 127 11.50 -15.77 1.92
CA SER A 127 11.88 -16.72 2.97
C SER A 127 11.18 -16.38 4.29
N ASP A 128 10.02 -17.02 4.56
CA ASP A 128 9.24 -16.82 5.76
C ASP A 128 8.36 -18.03 6.06
N GLU A 129 7.93 -18.22 7.34
CA GLU A 129 6.98 -19.25 7.75
C GLU A 129 5.61 -19.10 7.06
N LYS A 130 5.20 -17.86 6.74
CA LYS A 130 3.96 -17.57 6.01
C LYS A 130 4.06 -17.78 4.51
N SER A 131 5.25 -17.98 3.99
CA SER A 131 5.51 -18.22 2.57
C SER A 131 4.72 -19.44 2.05
N ALA A 132 4.70 -20.55 2.79
CA ALA A 132 3.98 -21.76 2.39
C ALA A 132 2.46 -21.54 2.32
N GLU A 133 1.89 -20.79 3.27
CA GLU A 133 0.46 -20.46 3.29
C GLU A 133 0.07 -19.56 2.10
N MET A 134 0.90 -18.55 1.81
CA MET A 134 0.69 -17.65 0.67
C MET A 134 0.88 -18.37 -0.68
N ALA A 135 1.86 -19.27 -0.79
CA ALA A 135 2.06 -20.09 -1.98
C ALA A 135 0.86 -21.00 -2.26
N ALA A 136 0.33 -21.67 -1.22
CA ALA A 136 -0.87 -22.48 -1.34
C ALA A 136 -2.10 -21.65 -1.74
N ALA A 137 -2.26 -20.46 -1.16
CA ALA A 137 -3.34 -19.55 -1.52
C ALA A 137 -3.25 -19.08 -2.97
N TRP A 138 -2.05 -18.79 -3.46
CA TRP A 138 -1.79 -18.43 -4.84
C TRP A 138 -2.16 -19.57 -5.82
N GLN A 139 -1.71 -20.80 -5.54
CA GLN A 139 -2.05 -21.97 -6.34
C GLN A 139 -3.56 -22.19 -6.43
N LEU A 140 -4.26 -22.06 -5.29
CA LEU A 140 -5.70 -22.19 -5.27
C LEU A 140 -6.40 -21.09 -6.09
N ALA A 141 -5.93 -19.86 -6.02
CA ALA A 141 -6.44 -18.76 -6.83
C ALA A 141 -6.22 -18.99 -8.34
N GLU A 142 -5.07 -19.58 -8.72
CA GLU A 142 -4.76 -19.98 -10.09
C GLU A 142 -5.68 -21.08 -10.60
N GLU A 143 -5.86 -22.15 -9.81
CA GLU A 143 -6.76 -23.26 -10.14
C GLU A 143 -8.21 -22.81 -10.33
N GLN A 144 -8.67 -21.88 -9.50
CA GLN A 144 -10.01 -21.30 -9.56
C GLN A 144 -10.14 -20.16 -10.58
N LYS A 145 -9.04 -19.77 -11.25
CA LYS A 145 -8.97 -18.65 -12.19
C LYS A 145 -9.48 -17.35 -11.59
N LEU A 146 -9.14 -17.07 -10.34
CA LEU A 146 -9.51 -15.84 -9.65
C LEU A 146 -8.61 -14.68 -10.09
N GLY A 147 -9.14 -13.46 -10.00
CA GLY A 147 -8.37 -12.25 -10.19
C GLY A 147 -7.61 -12.20 -11.50
N ILE A 148 -6.30 -11.96 -11.43
CA ILE A 148 -5.43 -11.83 -12.61
C ILE A 148 -5.30 -13.11 -13.44
N HIS A 149 -5.61 -14.26 -12.86
CA HIS A 149 -5.60 -15.54 -13.60
C HIS A 149 -6.73 -15.66 -14.62
N ASN A 150 -7.76 -14.81 -14.52
CA ASN A 150 -8.83 -14.68 -15.51
C ASN A 150 -8.58 -13.54 -16.52
N CYS A 151 -7.49 -12.80 -16.36
CA CYS A 151 -7.12 -11.77 -17.33
C CYS A 151 -6.78 -12.39 -18.67
N LYS A 152 -7.40 -11.91 -19.74
CA LYS A 152 -7.02 -12.32 -21.11
C LYS A 152 -5.56 -11.92 -21.35
N LYS A 153 -4.73 -12.84 -21.84
CA LYS A 153 -3.28 -12.61 -22.09
C LYS A 153 -2.98 -11.49 -23.08
N ASP A 154 -3.97 -10.99 -23.81
CA ASP A 154 -3.81 -10.08 -24.95
C ASP A 154 -3.95 -8.57 -24.64
N THR A 155 -4.13 -8.20 -23.41
CA THR A 155 -4.12 -6.77 -23.05
C THR A 155 -2.89 -6.42 -22.24
N ALA A 156 -1.70 -6.66 -22.80
CA ALA A 156 -0.53 -5.92 -22.37
C ALA A 156 -0.78 -4.44 -22.72
N CYS A 157 -1.25 -3.66 -21.75
CA CYS A 157 -1.42 -2.22 -21.90
C CYS A 157 -0.04 -1.61 -22.14
N GLY A 158 0.34 -1.54 -23.43
CA GLY A 158 1.68 -1.16 -23.88
C GLY A 158 1.83 0.32 -24.18
N ILE A 159 0.78 1.13 -23.97
CA ILE A 159 0.85 2.58 -24.17
C ILE A 159 1.23 3.23 -22.84
N LEU A 160 2.36 3.94 -22.81
CA LEU A 160 2.85 4.60 -21.60
C LEU A 160 2.40 6.06 -21.60
N GLY A 161 1.71 6.49 -20.55
CA GLY A 161 1.28 7.88 -20.39
C GLY A 161 2.06 8.57 -19.28
N ASN A 162 2.92 9.55 -19.65
CA ASN A 162 3.69 10.34 -18.70
C ASN A 162 3.30 11.82 -18.73
N ILE A 163 3.69 12.54 -17.67
CA ILE A 163 3.50 13.97 -17.52
C ILE A 163 4.87 14.64 -17.60
N ASP A 164 5.08 15.44 -18.62
CA ASP A 164 6.33 16.19 -18.79
C ASP A 164 6.55 17.16 -17.62
N GLU A 165 7.68 17.03 -16.95
CA GLU A 165 7.98 17.78 -15.73
C GLU A 165 8.08 19.28 -15.95
N SER A 166 8.54 19.70 -17.11
CA SER A 166 8.79 21.10 -17.41
C SER A 166 7.53 21.85 -17.82
N SER A 167 6.62 21.19 -18.55
CA SER A 167 5.44 21.81 -19.14
C SER A 167 4.11 21.38 -18.50
N GLY A 168 4.11 20.30 -17.70
CA GLY A 168 2.89 19.69 -17.17
C GLY A 168 2.02 19.00 -18.23
N LYS A 169 2.47 18.92 -19.48
CA LYS A 169 1.72 18.29 -20.55
C LYS A 169 1.70 16.78 -20.42
N LYS A 170 0.57 16.17 -20.74
CA LYS A 170 0.36 14.72 -20.68
C LYS A 170 0.61 14.13 -22.06
N TYR A 171 1.61 13.24 -22.17
CA TYR A 171 1.94 12.55 -23.41
C TYR A 171 1.73 11.05 -23.27
N TYR A 172 1.19 10.40 -24.31
CA TYR A 172 1.24 8.94 -24.41
C TYR A 172 2.23 8.49 -25.48
N HIS A 173 2.91 7.38 -25.21
CA HIS A 173 3.96 6.79 -26.04
C HIS A 173 3.53 5.38 -26.45
N LEU A 174 3.53 5.13 -27.74
CA LEU A 174 3.30 3.80 -28.30
C LEU A 174 4.60 2.98 -28.26
N PRO A 175 4.56 1.64 -28.25
CA PRO A 175 5.76 0.79 -28.22
C PRO A 175 6.78 1.08 -29.34
N GLN A 176 6.32 1.57 -30.49
CA GLN A 176 7.17 1.92 -31.63
C GLN A 176 7.78 3.32 -31.52
N CYS A 177 7.41 4.14 -30.55
CA CYS A 177 7.96 5.50 -30.42
C CYS A 177 9.42 5.48 -29.98
N PRO A 178 10.30 6.33 -30.53
CA PRO A 178 11.72 6.37 -30.15
C PRO A 178 11.98 6.64 -28.66
N SER A 179 11.09 7.38 -28.01
CA SER A 179 11.18 7.67 -26.57
C SER A 179 10.69 6.55 -25.66
N TYR A 180 9.94 5.56 -26.17
CA TYR A 180 9.20 4.57 -25.38
C TYR A 180 10.05 3.90 -24.28
N SER A 181 11.25 3.41 -24.62
CA SER A 181 12.13 2.70 -23.68
C SER A 181 12.69 3.58 -22.56
N ARG A 182 12.59 4.90 -22.71
CA ARG A 182 13.10 5.88 -21.71
C ARG A 182 12.00 6.36 -20.77
N VAL A 183 10.72 6.12 -21.12
CA VAL A 183 9.58 6.55 -20.30
C VAL A 183 9.47 5.64 -19.06
N LYS A 184 9.49 6.24 -17.89
CA LYS A 184 9.17 5.59 -16.63
C LYS A 184 7.83 6.15 -16.13
N ILE A 185 6.97 5.30 -15.64
CA ILE A 185 5.64 5.69 -15.14
C ILE A 185 5.70 5.92 -13.63
N ASP A 186 5.33 7.13 -13.22
CA ASP A 186 5.13 7.50 -11.82
C ASP A 186 3.63 7.68 -11.54
N GLY A 187 3.03 6.66 -10.94
CA GLY A 187 1.60 6.67 -10.62
C GLY A 187 1.18 7.77 -9.63
N GLU A 188 2.09 8.24 -8.78
CA GLU A 188 1.81 9.33 -7.84
C GLU A 188 1.58 10.67 -8.54
N ARG A 189 2.17 10.83 -9.71
CA ARG A 189 1.99 12.01 -10.56
C ARG A 189 0.77 11.91 -11.48
N GLY A 190 0.03 10.81 -11.41
CA GLY A 190 -1.11 10.55 -12.32
C GLY A 190 -0.69 10.00 -13.68
N GLU A 191 0.55 9.53 -13.81
CA GLU A 191 1.04 8.81 -14.97
C GLU A 191 0.53 7.37 -14.92
N LYS A 192 0.22 6.77 -16.09
CA LYS A 192 -0.32 5.42 -16.12
C LYS A 192 -0.15 4.75 -17.48
N LYS A 193 -0.35 3.44 -17.53
CA LYS A 193 -0.40 2.68 -18.79
C LYS A 193 -1.82 2.66 -19.33
N PHE A 194 -1.96 2.60 -20.64
CA PHE A 194 -3.22 2.50 -21.36
C PHE A 194 -3.19 1.31 -22.31
N CYS A 195 -4.36 0.70 -22.51
CA CYS A 195 -4.51 -0.45 -23.41
C CYS A 195 -4.86 -0.02 -24.84
N THR A 196 -5.48 1.15 -25.00
CA THR A 196 -5.83 1.75 -26.30
C THR A 196 -5.48 3.23 -26.35
N GLU A 197 -5.29 3.75 -27.57
CA GLU A 197 -5.08 5.19 -27.76
C GLU A 197 -6.31 6.01 -27.38
N GLU A 198 -7.51 5.48 -27.59
CA GLU A 198 -8.77 6.12 -27.23
C GLU A 198 -8.87 6.31 -25.71
N GLU A 199 -8.39 5.33 -24.95
CA GLU A 199 -8.32 5.42 -23.49
C GLU A 199 -7.34 6.51 -23.05
N ALA A 200 -6.14 6.56 -23.63
CA ALA A 200 -5.17 7.60 -23.35
C ALA A 200 -5.71 9.01 -23.70
N LYS A 201 -6.34 9.15 -24.87
CA LYS A 201 -6.97 10.40 -25.30
C LYS A 201 -8.10 10.85 -24.37
N ARG A 202 -8.98 9.93 -23.94
CA ARG A 202 -10.04 10.22 -22.96
C ARG A 202 -9.50 10.66 -21.60
N ALA A 203 -8.31 10.17 -21.21
CA ALA A 203 -7.61 10.58 -19.99
C ALA A 203 -6.85 11.93 -20.16
N GLY A 204 -6.96 12.57 -21.31
CA GLY A 204 -6.34 13.87 -21.61
C GLY A 204 -4.87 13.80 -22.03
N PHE A 205 -4.38 12.61 -22.42
CA PHE A 205 -3.04 12.46 -22.97
C PHE A 205 -3.06 12.65 -24.49
N ILE A 206 -2.00 13.24 -25.03
CA ILE A 206 -1.79 13.43 -26.49
C ILE A 206 -0.61 12.59 -26.95
N LEU A 207 -0.60 12.18 -28.22
CA LEU A 207 0.53 11.43 -28.78
C LEU A 207 1.81 12.26 -28.68
N THR A 208 2.89 11.62 -28.21
CA THR A 208 4.20 12.29 -28.16
C THR A 208 4.68 12.73 -29.54
N PRO A 209 5.27 13.94 -29.70
CA PRO A 209 5.68 14.46 -30.98
C PRO A 209 6.73 13.63 -31.71
N ASP A 210 7.57 12.88 -31.01
CA ASP A 210 8.61 12.01 -31.58
C ASP A 210 8.04 10.75 -32.27
N CYS A 211 6.80 10.40 -31.96
CA CYS A 211 6.08 9.30 -32.59
C CYS A 211 5.50 9.66 -33.97
N LEU A 212 5.48 10.95 -34.30
CA LEU A 212 4.95 11.48 -35.54
C LEU A 212 6.01 11.67 -36.66
N ARG A 213 7.26 11.24 -36.37
CA ARG A 213 8.42 11.39 -37.28
C ARG A 213 8.75 10.12 -38.04
#